data_46c993ef4b1b909e65db8c5e2d20b437
#
_entry.id   46c993ef4b1b909e65db8c5e2d20b437
#
_cell.length_a   1.000
_cell.length_b   1.000
_cell.length_c   1.000
_cell.angle_alpha   90.00
_cell.angle_beta   90.00
_cell.angle_gamma   90.00
#
_symmetry.space_group_name_H-M   'P 1'
#
loop_
_entity.id
_entity.type
_entity.pdbx_description
1 polymer ?
#
loop_
_entity_poly.entity_id
_entity_poly.type
_entity_poly.pdbx_seq_one_letter_code
_entity_poly.pdbx_strand_id
1 'polypeptide(L)'
;MVELLRTNDLVLISWITSILGEEGIEIIVFDNHMSILEGSAFAIPRRVMVHKDDYTSAKMTFENAVQDRNGDVGYYEYVTWGENYESK
;
A
#
# COMPACT_ATOMS: atom_id res chain seq x y z
N MET A 1 -11.85 -4.28 4.97
CA MET A 1 -10.44 -4.10 4.58
C MET A 1 -10.00 -2.68 4.92
N VAL A 2 -8.75 -2.56 5.23
CA VAL A 2 -8.19 -1.25 5.57
C VAL A 2 -7.05 -0.93 4.62
N GLU A 3 -6.75 0.34 4.49
CA GLU A 3 -5.71 0.80 3.57
C GLU A 3 -4.35 0.67 4.22
N LEU A 4 -3.43 -0.01 3.54
CA LEU A 4 -2.06 -0.15 4.02
C LEU A 4 -1.21 1.04 3.57
N LEU A 5 -1.23 1.32 2.28
CA LEU A 5 -0.45 2.42 1.73
C LEU A 5 -1.00 2.83 0.38
N ARG A 6 -0.46 3.91 -0.15
CA ARG A 6 -0.82 4.42 -1.47
C ARG A 6 0.43 4.56 -2.31
N THR A 7 0.31 4.24 -3.58
CA THR A 7 1.43 4.40 -4.50
C THR A 7 0.94 4.37 -5.94
N ASN A 8 1.68 5.05 -6.80
CA ASN A 8 1.48 4.97 -8.25
C ASN A 8 2.48 4.04 -8.90
N ASP A 9 3.40 3.51 -8.14
CA ASP A 9 4.48 2.70 -8.69
C ASP A 9 4.01 1.26 -8.86
N LEU A 10 3.80 0.87 -10.10
CA LEU A 10 3.29 -0.48 -10.39
C LEU A 10 4.31 -1.56 -10.03
N VAL A 11 5.58 -1.24 -10.13
CA VAL A 11 6.61 -2.21 -9.73
C VAL A 11 6.53 -2.44 -8.23
N LEU A 12 6.35 -1.37 -7.48
CA LEU A 12 6.21 -1.50 -6.03
C LEU A 12 4.99 -2.33 -5.68
N ILE A 13 3.87 -2.11 -6.37
CA ILE A 13 2.66 -2.87 -6.10
C ILE A 13 2.88 -4.36 -6.37
N SER A 14 3.54 -4.69 -7.49
CA SER A 14 3.86 -6.08 -7.77
C SER A 14 4.72 -6.70 -6.69
N TRP A 15 5.70 -5.96 -6.24
CA TRP A 15 6.62 -6.45 -5.24
C TRP A 15 5.90 -6.69 -3.91
N ILE A 16 5.06 -5.72 -3.50
CA ILE A 16 4.28 -5.87 -2.27
C ILE A 16 3.38 -7.08 -2.36
N THR A 17 2.71 -7.24 -3.50
CA THR A 17 1.82 -8.38 -3.67
C THR A 17 2.57 -9.68 -3.47
N SER A 18 3.79 -9.74 -3.98
CA SER A 18 4.59 -10.94 -3.88
C SER A 18 5.03 -11.21 -2.44
N ILE A 19 5.57 -10.21 -1.77
CA ILE A 19 6.11 -10.45 -0.43
C ILE A 19 5.01 -10.72 0.59
N LEU A 20 3.88 -10.04 0.47
CA LEU A 20 2.77 -10.29 1.39
C LEU A 20 2.09 -11.61 1.04
N GLY A 21 2.06 -11.96 -0.24
CA GLY A 21 1.50 -13.24 -0.62
C GLY A 21 2.27 -14.42 -0.03
N GLU A 22 3.58 -14.26 0.08
CA GLU A 22 4.39 -15.32 0.69
C GLU A 22 4.04 -15.51 2.16
N GLU A 23 3.53 -14.48 2.79
CA GLU A 23 3.11 -14.57 4.19
C GLU A 23 1.65 -14.97 4.31
N GLY A 24 1.00 -15.27 3.19
CA GLY A 24 -0.41 -15.62 3.23
C GLY A 24 -1.33 -14.44 3.37
N ILE A 25 -0.85 -13.25 3.13
CA ILE A 25 -1.65 -12.03 3.26
C ILE A 25 -2.16 -11.61 1.89
N GLU A 26 -3.46 -11.52 1.77
CA GLU A 26 -4.10 -11.10 0.53
C GLU A 26 -4.22 -9.59 0.48
N ILE A 27 -3.88 -9.00 -0.66
CA ILE A 27 -4.08 -7.57 -0.84
C ILE A 27 -5.04 -7.32 -1.99
N ILE A 28 -5.68 -6.15 -1.93
CA ILE A 28 -6.56 -5.69 -2.99
C ILE A 28 -6.11 -4.28 -3.32
N VAL A 29 -6.00 -4.00 -4.62
CA VAL A 29 -5.56 -2.69 -5.08
C VAL A 29 -6.77 -1.96 -5.66
N PHE A 30 -7.06 -0.80 -5.11
CA PHE A 30 -8.14 0.05 -5.61
C PHE A 30 -7.57 1.10 -6.54
N ASP A 31 -8.08 1.13 -7.76
CA ASP A 31 -7.75 2.16 -8.73
C ASP A 31 -8.91 3.14 -8.80
N ASN A 32 -8.57 4.40 -8.89
CA ASN A 32 -9.58 5.42 -9.06
C ASN A 32 -9.55 5.92 -10.50
N HIS A 33 -10.52 5.48 -11.28
CA HIS A 33 -10.55 5.84 -12.71
C HIS A 33 -11.16 7.20 -12.98
N MET A 34 -11.75 7.79 -11.95
CA MET A 34 -12.47 9.05 -12.17
C MET A 34 -11.55 10.18 -12.61
N SER A 35 -10.31 10.16 -12.16
CA SER A 35 -9.39 11.22 -12.54
C SER A 35 -9.17 11.27 -14.04
N ILE A 36 -9.28 10.15 -14.69
CA ILE A 36 -9.09 10.10 -16.15
C ILE A 36 -10.25 10.82 -16.85
N LEU A 37 -11.44 10.60 -16.35
CA LEU A 37 -12.62 11.19 -16.97
C LEU A 37 -12.64 12.69 -16.86
N GLU A 38 -12.02 13.22 -15.84
CA GLU A 38 -12.01 14.65 -15.64
C GLU A 38 -10.89 15.34 -16.41
N GLY A 39 -10.12 14.57 -17.14
CA GLY A 39 -9.03 15.14 -17.90
C GLY A 39 -7.87 15.56 -17.06
N SER A 40 -7.83 15.11 -15.84
CA SER A 40 -6.72 15.42 -14.96
C SER A 40 -5.44 14.80 -15.47
N ALA A 41 -4.36 15.57 -15.43
CA ALA A 41 -3.07 15.05 -15.81
C ALA A 41 -2.42 14.27 -14.68
N PHE A 42 -3.01 14.33 -13.49
CA PHE A 42 -2.40 13.72 -12.33
C PHE A 42 -3.00 12.37 -12.08
N ALA A 43 -2.15 11.39 -11.89
CA ALA A 43 -2.61 10.08 -11.49
C ALA A 43 -2.95 10.11 -10.01
N ILE A 44 -4.13 9.56 -9.68
CA ILE A 44 -4.49 9.40 -8.28
C ILE A 44 -3.83 8.13 -7.80
N PRO A 45 -3.11 8.18 -6.67
CA PRO A 45 -2.41 7.00 -6.19
C PRO A 45 -3.36 5.84 -5.96
N ARG A 46 -2.93 4.67 -6.33
CA ARG A 46 -3.68 3.46 -6.06
C ARG A 46 -3.55 3.12 -4.59
N ARG A 47 -4.63 2.58 -4.04
CA ARG A 47 -4.66 2.22 -2.64
C ARG A 47 -4.48 0.73 -2.48
N VAL A 48 -3.50 0.34 -1.68
CA VAL A 48 -3.24 -1.06 -1.39
C VAL A 48 -3.95 -1.40 -0.09
N MET A 49 -4.89 -2.33 -0.16
CA MET A 49 -5.76 -2.66 0.97
C MET A 49 -5.47 -4.06 1.46
N VAL A 50 -5.59 -4.25 2.77
CA VAL A 50 -5.46 -5.57 3.38
C VAL A 50 -6.60 -5.77 4.36
N HIS A 51 -6.80 -7.01 4.78
CA HIS A 51 -7.76 -7.28 5.84
C HIS A 51 -7.31 -6.60 7.11
N LYS A 52 -8.30 -6.13 7.87
CA LYS A 52 -8.01 -5.44 9.12
C LYS A 52 -7.15 -6.31 10.04
N ASP A 53 -7.43 -7.60 10.09
CA ASP A 53 -6.70 -8.50 10.96
C ASP A 53 -5.25 -8.68 10.53
N ASP A 54 -4.97 -8.41 9.27
CA ASP A 54 -3.61 -8.59 8.72
C ASP A 54 -2.83 -7.30 8.70
N TYR A 55 -3.42 -6.20 9.14
CA TYR A 55 -2.80 -4.89 8.96
C TYR A 55 -1.43 -4.82 9.61
N THR A 56 -1.34 -5.20 10.87
CA THR A 56 -0.07 -5.11 11.60
C THR A 56 0.98 -6.00 10.98
N SER A 57 0.62 -7.24 10.66
CA SER A 57 1.55 -8.15 10.04
C SER A 57 2.01 -7.65 8.67
N ALA A 58 1.06 -7.14 7.90
CA ALA A 58 1.38 -6.65 6.56
C ALA A 58 2.35 -5.47 6.64
N LYS A 59 2.10 -4.56 7.56
CA LYS A 59 2.96 -3.40 7.69
C LYS A 59 4.35 -3.79 8.13
N MET A 60 4.45 -4.70 9.10
CA MET A 60 5.75 -5.15 9.57
C MET A 60 6.53 -5.87 8.47
N THR A 61 5.86 -6.75 7.75
CA THR A 61 6.51 -7.47 6.66
C THR A 61 7.01 -6.51 5.61
N PHE A 62 6.18 -5.53 5.25
CA PHE A 62 6.56 -4.55 4.26
C PHE A 62 7.76 -3.73 4.73
N GLU A 63 7.72 -3.24 5.96
CA GLU A 63 8.80 -2.40 6.47
C GLU A 63 10.11 -3.17 6.58
N ASN A 64 10.04 -4.42 7.00
CA ASN A 64 11.24 -5.24 7.05
C ASN A 64 11.84 -5.44 5.66
N ALA A 65 10.97 -5.64 4.68
CA ALA A 65 11.44 -5.83 3.31
C ALA A 65 12.05 -4.55 2.75
N VAL A 66 11.49 -3.39 3.13
CA VAL A 66 12.05 -2.11 2.70
C VAL A 66 13.44 -1.93 3.27
N GLN A 67 13.63 -2.31 4.53
CA GLN A 67 14.94 -2.22 5.15
C GLN A 67 15.95 -3.14 4.49
N ASP A 68 15.52 -4.33 4.09
CA ASP A 68 16.40 -5.25 3.39
C ASP A 68 16.92 -4.65 2.10
N ARG A 69 16.17 -3.75 1.50
CA ARG A 69 16.58 -3.08 0.27
C ARG A 69 17.14 -1.70 0.55
N ASN A 70 17.44 -1.41 1.79
CA ASN A 70 18.02 -0.12 2.19
C ASN A 70 17.14 1.05 1.78
N GLY A 71 15.83 0.82 1.79
CA GLY A 71 14.89 1.87 1.40
C GLY A 71 14.81 2.08 -0.10
N ASP A 72 15.49 1.27 -0.88
CA ASP A 72 15.51 1.42 -2.33
C ASP A 72 14.27 0.75 -2.94
N VAL A 73 13.15 1.37 -2.72
CA VAL A 73 11.87 0.93 -3.29
C VAL A 73 11.20 2.16 -3.87
N GLY A 74 10.11 1.96 -4.59
CA GLY A 74 9.40 3.07 -5.18
C GLY A 74 8.77 3.97 -4.13
N TYR A 75 8.19 5.06 -4.59
CA TYR A 75 7.54 6.02 -3.72
C TYR A 75 6.21 5.48 -3.21
N TYR A 76 5.95 5.68 -1.92
CA TYR A 76 4.68 5.29 -1.33
C TYR A 76 4.37 6.21 -0.16
N GLU A 77 3.12 6.22 0.27
CA GLU A 77 2.66 7.00 1.40
C GLU A 77 1.80 6.14 2.30
N TYR A 78 2.04 6.22 3.59
CA TYR A 78 1.12 5.64 4.56
C TYR A 78 -0.05 6.57 4.78
N VAL A 79 -1.19 5.99 5.15
CA VAL A 79 -2.38 6.75 5.47
C VAL A 79 -2.27 7.27 6.89
N THR A 80 -2.52 8.55 7.07
CA THR A 80 -2.37 9.13 8.39
C THR A 80 -3.51 8.77 9.34
N TRP A 81 -4.66 8.35 8.78
CA TRP A 81 -5.77 7.99 9.65
C TRP A 81 -5.41 6.88 10.61
N GLY A 82 -4.50 6.00 10.20
CA GLY A 82 -4.10 4.89 11.04
C GLY A 82 -3.42 5.33 12.31
N GLU A 83 -2.63 6.38 12.23
CA GLU A 83 -1.96 6.91 13.40
C GLU A 83 -2.93 7.50 14.38
N ASN A 84 -3.87 8.29 13.86
CA ASN A 84 -4.88 8.90 14.73
C ASN A 84 -5.72 7.84 15.39
N TYR A 85 -6.03 6.82 14.65
CA TYR A 85 -6.88 5.75 15.14
C TYR A 85 -6.22 5.02 16.29
N GLU A 86 -4.91 4.80 16.17
CA GLU A 86 -4.20 4.03 17.18
C GLU A 86 -3.85 4.85 18.40
N SER A 87 -3.86 6.15 18.26
CA SER A 87 -3.55 6.98 19.40
C SER A 87 -4.67 6.92 20.46
N LYS A 88 -5.77 6.33 20.10
CA LYS A 88 -6.84 6.12 21.06
C LYS A 88 -6.48 5.00 21.98
#